data_32455370b0ea5e1776b45a9f4e7cd2ac
#
_entry.id   32455370b0ea5e1776b45a9f4e7cd2ac
#
_cell.length_a   1.000
_cell.length_b   1.000
_cell.length_c   1.000
_cell.angle_alpha   90.00
_cell.angle_beta   90.00
_cell.angle_gamma   90.00
#
_symmetry.space_group_name_H-M   'P 1'
#
loop_
_entity.id
_entity.type
_entity.pdbx_description
1 polymer ?
#
loop_
_entity_poly.entity_id
_entity_poly.type
_entity_poly.pdbx_seq_one_letter_code
_entity_poly.pdbx_strand_id
1 'polypeptide(L)'
;ITDIDLKKLATKENAIAAIELRTKYGILETDNDKIVNFREKKEISNTWMNAGVYHLKKGILKDLPNKGDIEKTVFPDYAKKGILNTMKFKNAKWYSVDSFKDMEECALEVDKIIK
;
A
#
# COMPACT_ATOMS: atom_id res chain seq x y z
N ILE A 1 -1.88 -2.70 -10.74
CA ILE A 1 -3.18 -2.22 -11.23
C ILE A 1 -3.99 -1.67 -10.06
N THR A 2 -4.45 -0.44 -10.20
CA THR A 2 -5.16 0.22 -9.11
C THR A 2 -6.07 1.34 -9.66
N ASP A 3 -7.08 1.72 -8.87
CA ASP A 3 -7.94 2.86 -9.11
C ASP A 3 -7.63 4.06 -8.21
N ILE A 4 -6.44 4.10 -7.62
CA ILE A 4 -6.00 5.23 -6.78
C ILE A 4 -6.08 6.54 -7.56
N ASP A 5 -6.69 7.55 -6.95
CA ASP A 5 -6.80 8.88 -7.54
C ASP A 5 -5.45 9.62 -7.48
N LEU A 6 -4.75 9.65 -8.60
CA LEU A 6 -3.44 10.30 -8.69
C LEU A 6 -3.50 11.81 -8.49
N LYS A 7 -4.58 12.45 -8.90
CA LYS A 7 -4.75 13.89 -8.69
C LYS A 7 -4.87 14.23 -7.21
N LYS A 8 -5.59 13.38 -6.48
CA LYS A 8 -5.73 13.54 -5.03
C LYS A 8 -4.40 13.31 -4.32
N LEU A 9 -3.65 12.27 -4.71
CA LEU A 9 -2.32 12.01 -4.16
C LEU A 9 -1.38 13.19 -4.41
N ALA A 10 -1.46 13.81 -5.59
CA ALA A 10 -0.59 14.93 -5.97
C ALA A 10 -0.84 16.21 -5.15
N THR A 11 -1.89 16.28 -4.37
CA THR A 11 -2.14 17.41 -3.46
C THR A 11 -1.24 17.39 -2.22
N LYS A 12 -0.54 16.28 -1.97
CA LYS A 12 0.29 16.10 -0.78
C LYS A 12 1.73 15.82 -1.19
N GLU A 13 2.68 16.59 -0.65
CA GLU A 13 4.08 16.45 -0.98
C GLU A 13 4.74 15.31 -0.20
N ASN A 14 5.71 14.64 -0.83
CA ASN A 14 6.42 13.50 -0.24
C ASN A 14 5.44 12.49 0.36
N ALA A 15 4.46 12.11 -0.43
CA ALA A 15 3.39 11.23 0.01
C ALA A 15 3.47 9.86 -0.66
N ILE A 16 3.25 8.83 0.13
CA ILE A 16 3.09 7.45 -0.32
C ILE A 16 1.60 7.13 -0.28
N ALA A 17 1.06 6.64 -1.38
CA ALA A 17 -0.31 6.13 -1.37
C ALA A 17 -0.36 4.86 -0.53
N ALA A 18 -1.30 4.81 0.39
CA ALA A 18 -1.48 3.68 1.30
C ALA A 18 -2.85 3.04 1.08
N ILE A 19 -2.89 1.73 1.12
CA ILE A 19 -4.12 0.94 1.11
C ILE A 19 -4.16 0.07 2.36
N GLU A 20 -5.37 -0.34 2.76
CA GLU A 20 -5.50 -1.24 3.90
C GLU A 20 -4.90 -2.61 3.57
N LEU A 21 -4.16 -3.15 4.52
CA LEU A 21 -3.60 -4.49 4.38
C LEU A 21 -4.73 -5.50 4.31
N ARG A 22 -4.68 -6.36 3.28
CA ARG A 22 -5.65 -7.42 3.06
C ARG A 22 -4.99 -8.78 3.17
N THR A 23 -5.76 -9.77 3.54
CA THR A 23 -5.28 -11.15 3.59
C THR A 23 -6.25 -12.08 2.88
N LYS A 24 -5.68 -13.12 2.26
CA LYS A 24 -6.45 -14.23 1.66
C LYS A 24 -6.83 -15.29 2.70
N TYR A 25 -6.29 -15.18 3.91
CA TYR A 25 -6.41 -16.17 4.97
C TYR A 25 -7.24 -15.64 6.12
N GLY A 26 -7.72 -16.53 6.96
CA GLY A 26 -8.38 -16.15 8.20
C GLY A 26 -7.44 -15.41 9.14
N ILE A 27 -7.98 -14.48 9.89
CA ILE A 27 -7.24 -13.72 10.91
C ILE A 27 -7.62 -14.26 12.27
N LEU A 28 -6.61 -14.63 13.05
CA LEU A 28 -6.78 -15.10 14.41
C LEU A 28 -6.46 -13.98 15.39
N GLU A 29 -7.41 -13.66 16.26
CA GLU A 29 -7.13 -12.83 17.43
C GLU A 29 -6.92 -13.78 18.60
N THR A 30 -5.82 -13.63 19.30
CA THR A 30 -5.42 -14.57 20.37
C THR A 30 -5.23 -13.87 21.69
N ASP A 31 -5.54 -14.59 22.76
CA ASP A 31 -5.16 -14.22 24.14
C ASP A 31 -4.33 -15.39 24.67
N ASN A 32 -3.03 -15.15 24.84
CA ASN A 32 -2.02 -16.19 25.03
C ASN A 32 -2.14 -17.25 23.91
N ASP A 33 -2.38 -18.50 24.25
CA ASP A 33 -2.46 -19.58 23.27
C ASP A 33 -3.92 -19.93 22.87
N LYS A 34 -4.86 -19.08 23.27
CA LYS A 34 -6.28 -19.30 22.93
C LYS A 34 -6.72 -18.35 21.84
N ILE A 35 -7.50 -18.87 20.90
CA ILE A 35 -8.13 -18.06 19.87
C ILE A 35 -9.41 -17.46 20.49
N VAL A 36 -9.48 -16.14 20.55
CA VAL A 36 -10.65 -15.43 21.08
C VAL A 36 -11.54 -14.90 19.97
N ASN A 37 -11.04 -14.81 18.74
CA ASN A 37 -11.82 -14.42 17.59
C ASN A 37 -11.20 -14.97 16.31
N PHE A 38 -12.05 -15.36 15.37
CA PHE A 38 -11.65 -15.83 14.04
C PHE A 38 -12.42 -15.04 13.00
N ARG A 39 -11.68 -14.32 12.12
CA ARG A 39 -12.26 -13.53 11.04
C ARG A 39 -11.72 -14.01 9.70
N GLU A 40 -12.60 -14.33 8.77
CA GLU A 40 -12.19 -14.74 7.43
C GLU A 40 -12.11 -13.58 6.46
N LYS A 41 -11.04 -13.57 5.65
CA LYS A 41 -10.88 -12.73 4.45
C LYS A 41 -11.29 -11.26 4.63
N LYS A 42 -10.95 -10.67 5.77
CA LYS A 42 -11.25 -9.26 6.05
C LYS A 42 -10.00 -8.41 5.98
N GLU A 43 -10.22 -7.14 5.70
CA GLU A 43 -9.17 -6.15 5.81
C GLU A 43 -8.71 -6.02 7.26
N ILE A 44 -7.41 -5.87 7.45
CA ILE A 44 -6.83 -5.65 8.77
C ILE A 44 -6.96 -4.16 9.09
N SER A 45 -7.81 -3.83 10.07
CA SER A 45 -8.07 -2.44 10.44
C SER A 45 -6.81 -1.73 10.94
N ASN A 46 -6.65 -0.47 10.57
CA ASN A 46 -5.55 0.40 10.99
C ASN A 46 -4.16 -0.09 10.61
N THR A 47 -4.06 -1.02 9.69
CA THR A 47 -2.79 -1.47 9.14
C THR A 47 -2.76 -1.11 7.65
N TRP A 48 -1.79 -0.29 7.27
CA TRP A 48 -1.70 0.28 5.93
C TRP A 48 -0.43 -0.20 5.25
N MET A 49 -0.54 -0.52 3.98
CA MET A 49 0.61 -0.95 3.21
C MET A 49 0.91 0.03 2.08
N ASN A 50 2.17 0.04 1.68
CA ASN A 50 2.66 0.82 0.55
C ASN A 50 2.03 0.29 -0.74
N ALA A 51 1.29 1.15 -1.44
CA ALA A 51 0.66 0.79 -2.70
C ALA A 51 1.61 0.92 -3.91
N GLY A 52 2.83 1.38 -3.68
CA GLY A 52 3.81 1.54 -4.77
C GLY A 52 3.62 2.79 -5.62
N VAL A 53 2.80 3.73 -5.17
CA VAL A 53 2.55 4.99 -5.89
C VAL A 53 2.95 6.15 -5.00
N TYR A 54 3.81 7.03 -5.52
CA TYR A 54 4.43 8.10 -4.75
C TYR A 54 4.29 9.45 -5.43
N HIS A 55 4.12 10.50 -4.64
CA HIS A 55 4.25 11.87 -5.09
C HIS A 55 5.38 12.52 -4.28
N LEU A 56 6.52 12.74 -4.91
CA LEU A 56 7.75 13.18 -4.24
C LEU A 56 8.20 14.54 -4.78
N LYS A 57 8.79 15.34 -3.91
CA LYS A 57 9.43 16.60 -4.32
C LYS A 57 10.72 16.32 -5.09
N LYS A 58 11.06 17.22 -6.02
CA LYS A 58 12.31 17.13 -6.78
C LYS A 58 13.55 17.07 -5.90
N GLY A 59 13.54 17.73 -4.75
CA GLY A 59 14.67 17.73 -3.81
C GLY A 59 15.08 16.36 -3.31
N ILE A 60 14.18 15.36 -3.36
CA ILE A 60 14.50 14.00 -2.96
C ILE A 60 15.53 13.34 -3.89
N LEU A 61 15.66 13.83 -5.13
CA LEU A 61 16.58 13.25 -6.11
C LEU A 61 18.04 13.22 -5.65
N LYS A 62 18.47 14.20 -4.87
CA LYS A 62 19.85 14.23 -4.31
C LYS A 62 20.07 13.19 -3.22
N ASP A 63 19.02 12.71 -2.59
CA ASP A 63 19.10 11.72 -1.51
C ASP A 63 18.91 10.29 -2.01
N LEU A 64 18.57 10.13 -3.30
CA LEU A 64 18.37 8.80 -3.89
C LEU A 64 19.71 8.07 -4.02
N PRO A 65 19.77 6.78 -3.66
CA PRO A 65 20.99 6.00 -3.82
C PRO A 65 21.24 5.70 -5.30
N ASN A 66 22.51 5.55 -5.67
CA ASN A 66 22.89 5.10 -7.01
C ASN A 66 22.43 3.66 -7.26
N LYS A 67 22.38 2.86 -6.20
CA LYS A 67 21.92 1.49 -6.21
C LYS A 67 21.10 1.23 -4.95
N GLY A 68 20.13 0.32 -5.06
CA GLY A 68 19.30 -0.10 -3.93
C GLY A 68 17.90 0.46 -3.97
N ASP A 69 17.09 0.03 -3.03
CA ASP A 69 15.68 0.35 -2.97
C ASP A 69 15.42 1.62 -2.17
N ILE A 70 14.61 2.51 -2.71
CA ILE A 70 14.15 3.71 -2.01
C ILE A 70 13.42 3.35 -0.70
N GLU A 71 12.71 2.23 -0.67
CA GLU A 71 11.98 1.75 0.51
C GLU A 71 12.91 1.33 1.65
N LYS A 72 14.15 0.98 1.34
CA LYS A 72 15.13 0.56 2.35
C LYS A 72 16.09 1.65 2.76
N THR A 73 16.18 2.72 2.00
CA THR A 73 17.17 3.78 2.19
C THR A 73 16.53 5.12 2.55
N VAL A 74 15.89 5.77 1.59
CA VAL A 74 15.36 7.13 1.74
C VAL A 74 14.11 7.16 2.60
N PHE A 75 13.16 6.26 2.37
CA PHE A 75 11.89 6.28 3.09
C PHE A 75 12.04 6.09 4.59
N PRO A 76 12.83 5.12 5.10
CA PRO A 76 13.04 5.02 6.54
C PRO A 76 13.66 6.27 7.17
N ASP A 77 14.60 6.90 6.47
CA ASP A 77 15.24 8.12 6.93
C ASP A 77 14.26 9.29 6.98
N TYR A 78 13.48 9.48 5.90
CA TYR A 78 12.46 10.53 5.83
C TYR A 78 11.34 10.32 6.84
N ALA A 79 10.97 9.08 7.11
CA ALA A 79 10.00 8.76 8.13
C ALA A 79 10.47 9.18 9.53
N LYS A 80 11.75 8.92 9.85
CA LYS A 80 12.36 9.33 11.11
C LYS A 80 12.40 10.86 11.25
N LYS A 81 12.63 11.57 10.15
CA LYS A 81 12.66 13.03 10.13
C LYS A 81 11.27 13.67 10.16
N GLY A 82 10.22 12.88 10.01
CA GLY A 82 8.85 13.38 10.01
C GLY A 82 8.46 14.12 8.73
N ILE A 83 9.18 13.91 7.64
CA ILE A 83 8.94 14.61 6.36
C ILE A 83 8.35 13.71 5.29
N LEU A 84 8.01 12.47 5.63
CA LEU A 84 7.33 11.54 4.74
C LEU A 84 5.85 11.45 5.15
N ASN A 85 4.98 11.71 4.21
CA ASN A 85 3.53 11.70 4.42
C ASN A 85 2.89 10.50 3.75
N THR A 86 1.63 10.28 4.04
CA THR A 86 0.83 9.28 3.34
C THR A 86 -0.54 9.85 3.01
N MET A 87 -1.13 9.32 1.97
CA MET A 87 -2.54 9.52 1.68
C MET A 87 -3.19 8.15 1.67
N LYS A 88 -4.17 7.97 2.56
CA LYS A 88 -4.85 6.70 2.75
C LYS A 88 -6.03 6.61 1.80
N PHE A 89 -6.06 5.58 0.98
CA PHE A 89 -7.15 5.32 0.05
C PHE A 89 -7.95 4.12 0.55
N LYS A 90 -8.95 4.41 1.35
CA LYS A 90 -9.87 3.39 1.83
C LYS A 90 -10.75 2.93 0.67
N ASN A 91 -10.95 1.64 0.56
CA ASN A 91 -11.76 1.02 -0.51
C ASN A 91 -11.17 1.14 -1.92
N ALA A 92 -9.92 1.57 -2.05
CA ALA A 92 -9.25 1.55 -3.35
C ALA A 92 -9.01 0.10 -3.79
N LYS A 93 -9.14 -0.12 -5.09
CA LYS A 93 -8.79 -1.40 -5.69
C LYS A 93 -7.32 -1.40 -6.05
N TRP A 94 -6.64 -2.47 -5.68
CA TRP A 94 -5.21 -2.60 -5.92
C TRP A 94 -4.86 -4.07 -6.10
N TYR A 95 -4.16 -4.37 -7.17
CA TYR A 95 -3.77 -5.74 -7.52
C TYR A 95 -2.29 -5.79 -7.86
N SER A 96 -1.57 -6.69 -7.18
CA SER A 96 -0.22 -7.08 -7.55
C SER A 96 -0.31 -8.31 -8.46
N VAL A 97 0.27 -8.23 -9.64
CA VAL A 97 0.20 -9.31 -10.62
C VAL A 97 1.55 -10.00 -10.69
N ASP A 98 1.80 -10.90 -9.76
CA ASP A 98 3.06 -11.64 -9.63
C ASP A 98 2.94 -13.11 -10.08
N SER A 99 1.72 -13.59 -10.28
CA SER A 99 1.46 -14.95 -10.67
C SER A 99 0.34 -15.04 -11.71
N PHE A 100 0.19 -16.20 -12.34
CA PHE A 100 -0.90 -16.43 -13.28
C PHE A 100 -2.26 -16.33 -12.60
N LYS A 101 -2.37 -16.82 -11.37
CA LYS A 101 -3.59 -16.72 -10.58
C LYS A 101 -3.95 -15.26 -10.29
N ASP A 102 -2.96 -14.43 -9.93
CA ASP A 102 -3.18 -13.01 -9.71
C ASP A 102 -3.68 -12.33 -10.97
N MET A 103 -3.14 -12.70 -12.13
CA MET A 103 -3.57 -12.17 -13.43
C MET A 103 -5.03 -12.52 -13.71
N GLU A 104 -5.45 -13.75 -13.44
CA GLU A 104 -6.84 -14.18 -13.62
C GLU A 104 -7.79 -13.40 -12.70
N GLU A 105 -7.45 -13.28 -11.42
CA GLU A 105 -8.25 -12.52 -10.45
C GLU A 105 -8.36 -11.05 -10.84
N CYS A 106 -7.26 -10.45 -11.28
CA CYS A 106 -7.22 -9.07 -11.74
C CYS A 106 -8.09 -8.85 -12.98
N ALA A 107 -8.05 -9.78 -13.93
CA ALA A 107 -8.83 -9.70 -15.17
C ALA A 107 -10.34 -9.64 -14.91
N LEU A 108 -10.81 -10.29 -13.86
CA LEU A 108 -12.23 -10.26 -13.47
C LEU A 108 -12.66 -8.90 -12.94
N GLU A 109 -11.72 -8.10 -12.43
CA GLU A 109 -12.00 -6.83 -11.76
C GLU A 109 -11.55 -5.60 -12.58
N VAL A 110 -10.80 -5.81 -13.67
CA VAL A 110 -10.20 -4.70 -14.42
C VAL A 110 -11.23 -3.71 -14.97
N ASP A 111 -12.38 -4.19 -15.39
CA ASP A 111 -13.45 -3.30 -15.89
C ASP A 111 -13.98 -2.36 -14.80
N LYS A 112 -13.97 -2.80 -13.57
CA LYS A 112 -14.36 -1.97 -12.42
C LYS A 112 -13.32 -0.91 -12.08
N ILE A 113 -12.06 -1.18 -12.36
CA ILE A 113 -10.95 -0.25 -12.12
C ILE A 113 -10.90 0.84 -13.19
N ILE A 114 -11.09 0.46 -14.45
CA ILE A 114 -11.02 1.38 -15.60
C ILE A 114 -12.20 2.33 -15.64
N LYS A 115 -13.34 1.90 -15.19
CA LYS A 115 -14.55 2.73 -15.11
C LYS A 115 -14.54 3.62 -13.87
#